data_15f25bd0de0b636c48e471210eaa19ea
#
_entry.id   15f25bd0de0b636c48e471210eaa19ea
#
_cell.length_a   1.000
_cell.length_b   1.000
_cell.length_c   1.000
_cell.angle_alpha   90.00
_cell.angle_beta   90.00
_cell.angle_gamma   90.00
#
_symmetry.space_group_name_H-M   'P 1'
#
loop_
_entity.id
_entity.type
_entity.pdbx_description
1 polymer ?
#
loop_
_entity_poly.entity_id
_entity_poly.type
_entity_poly.pdbx_seq_one_letter_code
_entity_poly.pdbx_strand_id
1 'polypeptide(L)'
;MNLFVFGTLKRGFPLHAPALDGARYIGNYRTIFPYRMLIAGPWFAPMMLPEAGAGHRVRGELYRADAPHLKRLDAMESIGTTGNFRIEIEVAPVKGGSRVRAFAYAKSADLATPIHSDFLEDYQDRRFIPPWCRSERTP
;
A
#
# COMPACT_ATOMS: atom_id res chain seq x y z
N MET A 1 -2.05 -16.50 -1.88
CA MET A 1 -1.48 -15.68 -0.80
C MET A 1 -2.32 -14.44 -0.61
N ASN A 2 -2.48 -14.00 0.62
CA ASN A 2 -3.26 -12.81 0.92
C ASN A 2 -2.41 -11.55 0.76
N LEU A 3 -2.96 -10.57 0.07
CA LEU A 3 -2.31 -9.27 -0.16
C LEU A 3 -3.27 -8.16 0.26
N PHE A 4 -2.81 -7.28 1.15
CA PHE A 4 -3.56 -6.11 1.59
C PHE A 4 -3.01 -4.87 0.91
N VAL A 5 -3.88 -4.14 0.20
CA VAL A 5 -3.51 -2.91 -0.49
C VAL A 5 -4.32 -1.75 0.08
N PHE A 6 -3.65 -0.63 0.36
CA PHE A 6 -4.25 0.49 1.08
C PHE A 6 -4.21 1.81 0.30
N GLY A 7 -3.51 1.84 -0.83
CA GLY A 7 -3.25 3.07 -1.55
C GLY A 7 -3.54 2.96 -3.05
N THR A 8 -2.57 3.30 -3.86
CA THR A 8 -2.71 3.37 -5.32
C THR A 8 -2.98 2.03 -6.00
N LEU A 9 -2.84 0.93 -5.26
CA LEU A 9 -3.17 -0.41 -5.76
C LEU A 9 -4.65 -0.75 -5.58
N LYS A 10 -5.42 0.06 -4.85
CA LYS A 10 -6.86 -0.16 -4.66
C LYS A 10 -7.61 0.06 -5.97
N ARG A 11 -8.79 -0.57 -6.09
CA ARG A 11 -9.66 -0.38 -7.26
C ARG A 11 -10.00 1.11 -7.45
N GLY A 12 -9.93 1.58 -8.68
CA GLY A 12 -10.18 2.97 -9.02
C GLY A 12 -8.97 3.87 -8.89
N PHE A 13 -7.82 3.34 -8.51
CA PHE A 13 -6.56 4.08 -8.40
C PHE A 13 -5.57 3.63 -9.47
N PRO A 14 -4.58 4.47 -9.81
CA PRO A 14 -3.79 4.29 -11.05
C PRO A 14 -3.04 2.97 -11.17
N LEU A 15 -2.51 2.42 -10.07
CA LEU A 15 -1.67 1.22 -10.17
C LEU A 15 -2.46 -0.08 -10.05
N HIS A 16 -3.78 -0.01 -9.84
CA HIS A 16 -4.59 -1.22 -9.64
C HIS A 16 -4.48 -2.19 -10.82
N ALA A 17 -4.83 -1.72 -12.02
CA ALA A 17 -4.87 -2.59 -13.19
C ALA A 17 -3.50 -3.18 -13.53
N PRO A 18 -2.41 -2.38 -13.65
CA PRO A 18 -1.11 -2.96 -13.99
C PRO A 18 -0.56 -3.92 -12.92
N ALA A 19 -0.93 -3.73 -11.66
CA ALA A 19 -0.37 -4.53 -10.57
C ALA A 19 -1.19 -5.77 -10.24
N LEU A 20 -2.52 -5.67 -10.27
CA LEU A 20 -3.42 -6.69 -9.72
C LEU A 20 -4.28 -7.39 -10.77
N ASP A 21 -3.99 -7.19 -12.05
CA ASP A 21 -4.69 -7.92 -13.11
C ASP A 21 -4.60 -9.43 -12.84
N GLY A 22 -5.77 -10.08 -12.82
CA GLY A 22 -5.87 -11.51 -12.53
C GLY A 22 -5.91 -11.87 -11.05
N ALA A 23 -5.66 -10.94 -10.13
CA ALA A 23 -5.80 -11.19 -8.71
C ALA A 23 -7.27 -11.16 -8.30
N ARG A 24 -7.62 -11.97 -7.29
CA ARG A 24 -9.01 -12.10 -6.86
C ARG A 24 -9.30 -11.14 -5.71
N TYR A 25 -10.26 -10.26 -5.90
CA TYR A 25 -10.76 -9.39 -4.82
C TYR A 25 -11.52 -10.21 -3.78
N ILE A 26 -11.15 -10.07 -2.52
CA ILE A 26 -11.79 -10.77 -1.40
C ILE A 26 -12.77 -9.85 -0.67
N GLY A 27 -12.39 -8.60 -0.43
CA GLY A 27 -13.26 -7.67 0.29
C GLY A 27 -12.53 -6.44 0.80
N ASN A 28 -13.31 -5.57 1.44
CA ASN A 28 -12.77 -4.42 2.14
C ASN A 28 -12.32 -4.85 3.53
N TYR A 29 -11.06 -4.57 3.83
CA TYR A 29 -10.42 -4.96 5.07
C TYR A 29 -9.78 -3.75 5.74
N ARG A 30 -9.37 -3.90 6.99
CA ARG A 30 -8.56 -2.90 7.67
C ARG A 30 -7.56 -3.59 8.59
N THR A 31 -6.48 -2.91 8.90
CA THR A 31 -5.45 -3.44 9.79
C THR A 31 -6.01 -3.63 11.20
N ILE A 32 -5.54 -4.67 11.89
CA ILE A 32 -5.90 -4.90 13.29
C ILE A 32 -5.21 -3.87 14.17
N PHE A 33 -3.92 -3.63 13.94
CA PHE A 33 -3.13 -2.65 14.68
C PHE A 33 -3.08 -1.33 13.92
N PRO A 34 -2.91 -0.20 14.62
CA PRO A 34 -2.73 1.08 13.92
C PRO A 34 -1.36 1.15 13.26
N TYR A 35 -1.32 1.79 12.11
CA TYR A 35 -0.10 2.09 11.35
C TYR A 35 -0.12 3.55 10.90
N ARG A 36 1.07 4.12 10.76
CA ARG A 36 1.22 5.46 10.21
C ARG A 36 1.22 5.36 8.69
N MET A 37 0.16 5.84 8.05
CA MET A 37 0.03 5.92 6.60
C MET A 37 -0.16 7.38 6.23
N LEU A 38 0.62 7.86 5.27
CA LEU A 38 0.63 9.27 4.89
C LEU A 38 0.98 9.43 3.42
N ILE A 39 0.70 10.62 2.89
CA ILE A 39 1.10 11.00 1.54
C ILE A 39 2.48 11.65 1.64
N ALA A 40 3.44 11.15 0.86
CA ALA A 40 4.81 11.66 0.94
C ALA A 40 5.55 11.47 -0.39
N GLY A 41 6.71 12.12 -0.46
CA GLY A 41 7.62 12.00 -1.58
C GLY A 41 7.28 12.91 -2.75
N PRO A 42 8.14 12.94 -3.78
CA PRO A 42 7.96 13.84 -4.93
C PRO A 42 6.74 13.52 -5.78
N TRP A 43 6.22 12.28 -5.68
CA TRP A 43 5.12 11.81 -6.50
C TRP A 43 3.80 11.72 -5.74
N PHE A 44 3.73 12.26 -4.52
CA PHE A 44 2.52 12.24 -3.68
C PHE A 44 2.00 10.83 -3.48
N ALA A 45 2.89 9.92 -3.11
CA ALA A 45 2.56 8.51 -2.93
C ALA A 45 2.03 8.21 -1.52
N PRO A 46 1.03 7.32 -1.40
CA PRO A 46 0.66 6.80 -0.09
C PRO A 46 1.74 5.84 0.40
N MET A 47 2.23 6.08 1.60
CA MET A 47 3.27 5.27 2.22
C MET A 47 2.82 4.85 3.61
N MET A 48 3.00 3.56 3.94
CA MET A 48 2.74 3.04 5.27
C MET A 48 4.07 2.66 5.90
N LEU A 49 4.31 3.17 7.12
CA LEU A 49 5.51 2.81 7.85
C LEU A 49 5.35 1.41 8.46
N PRO A 50 6.43 0.65 8.61
CA PRO A 50 6.31 -0.77 8.96
C PRO A 50 6.00 -1.04 10.44
N GLU A 51 6.17 -0.07 11.33
CA GLU A 51 5.98 -0.29 12.76
C GLU A 51 4.53 -0.05 13.16
N ALA A 52 3.92 -1.06 13.79
CA ALA A 52 2.59 -0.94 14.38
C ALA A 52 2.63 -0.13 15.67
N GLY A 53 1.48 0.44 16.07
CA GLY A 53 1.29 1.06 17.38
C GLY A 53 0.96 2.54 17.35
N ALA A 54 1.10 3.21 16.22
CA ALA A 54 0.76 4.62 16.07
C ALA A 54 0.04 4.83 14.74
N GLY A 55 -0.69 5.93 14.61
CA GLY A 55 -1.48 6.23 13.43
C GLY A 55 -2.91 5.72 13.55
N HIS A 56 -3.40 5.06 12.50
CA HIS A 56 -4.76 4.56 12.44
C HIS A 56 -4.81 3.11 12.00
N ARG A 57 -5.92 2.44 12.30
CA ARG A 57 -6.24 1.18 11.66
C ARG A 57 -6.57 1.48 10.21
N VAL A 58 -5.66 1.12 9.32
CA VAL A 58 -5.71 1.54 7.91
C VAL A 58 -6.71 0.71 7.14
N ARG A 59 -7.60 1.37 6.39
CA ARG A 59 -8.55 0.72 5.50
C ARG A 59 -7.90 0.39 4.17
N GLY A 60 -8.35 -0.70 3.57
CA GLY A 60 -7.85 -1.13 2.27
C GLY A 60 -8.68 -2.27 1.72
N GLU A 61 -8.07 -3.01 0.81
CA GLU A 61 -8.70 -4.13 0.11
C GLU A 61 -7.82 -5.36 0.23
N LEU A 62 -8.44 -6.53 0.40
CA LEU A 62 -7.73 -7.80 0.43
C LEU A 62 -7.90 -8.53 -0.89
N TYR A 63 -6.79 -9.03 -1.41
CA TYR A 63 -6.75 -9.83 -2.65
C TYR A 63 -6.08 -11.17 -2.40
N ARG A 64 -6.51 -12.18 -3.15
CA ARG A 64 -5.76 -13.42 -3.30
C ARG A 64 -4.84 -13.24 -4.49
N ALA A 65 -3.55 -13.35 -4.23
CA ALA A 65 -2.50 -13.18 -5.23
C ALA A 65 -1.66 -14.46 -5.30
N ASP A 66 -1.09 -14.74 -6.46
CA ASP A 66 -0.18 -15.87 -6.64
C ASP A 66 1.27 -15.38 -6.66
N ALA A 67 2.21 -16.32 -6.82
CA ALA A 67 3.64 -15.98 -6.84
C ALA A 67 4.00 -15.01 -7.97
N PRO A 68 3.49 -15.16 -9.21
CA PRO A 68 3.73 -14.17 -10.26
C PRO A 68 3.23 -12.76 -9.91
N HIS A 69 2.07 -12.65 -9.27
CA HIS A 69 1.58 -11.35 -8.80
C HIS A 69 2.56 -10.71 -7.82
N LEU A 70 3.01 -11.47 -6.81
CA LEU A 70 3.93 -10.94 -5.81
C LEU A 70 5.27 -10.55 -6.43
N LYS A 71 5.76 -11.32 -7.38
CA LYS A 71 7.01 -10.99 -8.07
C LYS A 71 6.90 -9.66 -8.80
N ARG A 72 5.78 -9.44 -9.50
CA ARG A 72 5.52 -8.18 -10.21
C ARG A 72 5.40 -7.01 -9.24
N LEU A 73 4.69 -7.20 -8.14
CA LEU A 73 4.51 -6.17 -7.12
C LEU A 73 5.82 -5.85 -6.41
N ASP A 74 6.63 -6.85 -6.10
CA ASP A 74 7.94 -6.64 -5.51
C ASP A 74 8.81 -5.74 -6.41
N ALA A 75 8.75 -5.96 -7.72
CA ALA A 75 9.46 -5.12 -8.67
C ALA A 75 8.92 -3.69 -8.70
N MET A 76 7.59 -3.53 -8.72
CA MET A 76 6.94 -2.21 -8.72
C MET A 76 7.22 -1.44 -7.44
N GLU A 77 7.33 -2.13 -6.31
CA GLU A 77 7.58 -1.53 -5.00
C GLU A 77 9.07 -1.46 -4.67
N SER A 78 9.93 -1.79 -5.63
CA SER A 78 11.40 -1.73 -5.49
C SER A 78 11.92 -2.52 -4.29
N ILE A 79 11.33 -3.69 -4.03
CA ILE A 79 11.80 -4.56 -2.95
C ILE A 79 13.22 -5.01 -3.28
N GLY A 80 14.09 -4.97 -2.26
CA GLY A 80 15.52 -5.17 -2.43
C GLY A 80 16.31 -3.87 -2.41
N THR A 81 15.64 -2.73 -2.54
CA THR A 81 16.21 -1.40 -2.35
C THR A 81 16.01 -0.98 -0.90
N THR A 82 16.98 -0.31 -0.32
CA THR A 82 16.94 0.14 1.09
C THR A 82 15.67 0.92 1.38
N GLY A 83 14.97 0.52 2.45
CA GLY A 83 13.79 1.23 2.93
C GLY A 83 12.48 0.78 2.32
N ASN A 84 12.49 -0.18 1.40
CA ASN A 84 11.27 -0.75 0.82
C ASN A 84 11.08 -2.18 1.34
N PHE A 85 9.91 -2.45 1.93
CA PHE A 85 9.65 -3.72 2.61
C PHE A 85 8.34 -4.36 2.15
N ARG A 86 8.36 -5.67 2.04
CA ARG A 86 7.15 -6.48 2.03
C ARG A 86 7.05 -7.14 3.41
N ILE A 87 6.00 -6.80 4.15
CA ILE A 87 5.81 -7.27 5.53
C ILE A 87 4.53 -8.08 5.62
N GLU A 88 4.42 -8.90 6.66
CA GLU A 88 3.17 -9.55 7.02
C GLU A 88 2.49 -8.77 8.14
N ILE A 89 1.19 -8.51 7.96
CA ILE A 89 0.37 -7.81 8.93
C ILE A 89 -0.92 -8.59 9.17
N GLU A 90 -1.62 -8.25 10.24
CA GLU A 90 -2.95 -8.82 10.52
C GLU A 90 -4.02 -7.83 10.08
N VAL A 91 -5.00 -8.32 9.35
CA VAL A 91 -6.13 -7.53 8.85
C VAL A 91 -7.43 -8.29 9.12
N ALA A 92 -8.55 -7.56 9.12
CA ALA A 92 -9.88 -8.16 9.28
C ALA A 92 -10.88 -7.44 8.37
N PRO A 93 -11.98 -8.13 8.00
CA PRO A 93 -13.03 -7.48 7.22
C PRO A 93 -13.57 -6.25 7.94
N VAL A 94 -13.82 -5.18 7.19
CA VAL A 94 -14.43 -3.96 7.76
C VAL A 94 -15.78 -4.27 8.40
N LYS A 95 -16.53 -5.20 7.81
CA LYS A 95 -17.85 -5.61 8.33
C LYS A 95 -17.78 -6.49 9.58
N GLY A 96 -16.58 -6.85 10.02
CA GLY A 96 -16.37 -7.81 11.08
C GLY A 96 -16.14 -9.22 10.54
N GLY A 97 -15.43 -10.01 11.30
CA GLY A 97 -15.08 -11.38 10.93
C GLY A 97 -13.67 -11.72 11.41
N SER A 98 -13.20 -12.89 11.02
CA SER A 98 -11.91 -13.40 11.46
C SER A 98 -10.76 -12.61 10.87
N ARG A 99 -9.75 -12.37 11.71
CA ARG A 99 -8.49 -11.77 11.23
C ARG A 99 -7.73 -12.77 10.40
N VAL A 100 -6.99 -12.27 9.42
CA VAL A 100 -6.08 -13.07 8.60
C VAL A 100 -4.75 -12.35 8.49
N ARG A 101 -3.71 -13.10 8.17
CA ARG A 101 -2.42 -12.51 7.81
C ARG A 101 -2.39 -12.19 6.33
N ALA A 102 -1.77 -11.07 6.00
CA ALA A 102 -1.62 -10.63 4.62
C ALA A 102 -0.28 -9.93 4.44
N PHE A 103 0.25 -10.02 3.23
CA PHE A 103 1.39 -9.20 2.84
C PHE A 103 0.93 -7.76 2.59
N ALA A 104 1.78 -6.82 2.94
CA ALA A 104 1.59 -5.41 2.62
C ALA A 104 2.95 -4.78 2.31
N TYR A 105 2.94 -3.72 1.54
CA TYR A 105 4.16 -3.01 1.17
C TYR A 105 4.32 -1.78 2.05
N ALA A 106 5.48 -1.66 2.67
CA ALA A 106 5.77 -0.58 3.62
C ALA A 106 7.09 0.10 3.26
N LYS A 107 7.26 1.31 3.77
CA LYS A 107 8.48 2.10 3.52
C LYS A 107 9.01 2.64 4.83
N SER A 108 10.34 2.77 4.93
CA SER A 108 10.95 3.41 6.08
C SER A 108 10.60 4.90 6.12
N ALA A 109 10.65 5.48 7.32
CA ALA A 109 10.37 6.90 7.51
C ALA A 109 11.31 7.79 6.67
N ASP A 110 12.53 7.34 6.42
CA ASP A 110 13.49 8.08 5.62
C ASP A 110 13.01 8.36 4.20
N LEU A 111 12.20 7.46 3.64
CA LEU A 111 11.66 7.62 2.30
C LEU A 111 10.37 8.45 2.27
N ALA A 112 9.75 8.67 3.43
CA ALA A 112 8.49 9.41 3.53
C ALA A 112 8.75 10.91 3.67
N THR A 113 9.41 11.49 2.66
CA THR A 113 9.77 12.91 2.66
C THR A 113 9.77 13.46 1.23
N PRO A 114 9.28 14.69 0.97
CA PRO A 114 8.58 15.55 1.94
C PRO A 114 7.20 14.99 2.30
N ILE A 115 6.71 15.38 3.48
CA ILE A 115 5.38 14.96 3.98
C ILE A 115 4.32 15.90 3.42
N HIS A 116 3.24 15.32 2.90
CA HIS A 116 2.14 16.09 2.28
C HIS A 116 0.80 15.91 2.96
N SER A 117 0.73 15.13 4.04
CA SER A 117 -0.53 14.91 4.75
C SER A 117 -0.26 14.54 6.21
N ASP A 118 -1.31 14.60 7.03
CA ASP A 118 -1.35 13.90 8.32
C ASP A 118 -1.43 12.40 8.10
N PHE A 119 -1.42 11.62 9.18
CA PHE A 119 -1.66 10.19 9.11
C PHE A 119 -3.11 9.93 8.71
N LEU A 120 -3.30 8.99 7.78
CA LEU A 120 -4.59 8.71 7.17
C LEU A 120 -5.12 7.34 7.59
N GLU A 121 -6.42 7.25 7.75
CA GLU A 121 -7.12 5.98 7.94
C GLU A 121 -7.46 5.35 6.60
N ASP A 122 -7.83 6.17 5.61
CA ASP A 122 -8.29 5.72 4.31
C ASP A 122 -7.71 6.63 3.23
N TYR A 123 -7.05 6.03 2.25
CA TYR A 123 -6.43 6.76 1.16
C TYR A 123 -7.47 7.08 0.09
N GLN A 124 -7.73 8.38 -0.14
CA GLN A 124 -8.62 8.87 -1.19
C GLN A 124 -7.98 10.02 -1.99
N ASP A 125 -6.71 10.29 -1.76
CA ASP A 125 -6.00 11.40 -2.40
C ASP A 125 -5.76 11.11 -3.88
N ARG A 126 -5.92 12.12 -4.74
CA ARG A 126 -5.78 11.97 -6.18
C ARG A 126 -4.55 12.66 -6.75
N ARG A 127 -3.64 13.13 -5.90
CA ARG A 127 -2.44 13.85 -6.34
C ARG A 127 -1.32 12.95 -6.82
N PHE A 128 -1.42 11.64 -6.60
CA PHE A 128 -0.35 10.69 -7.00
C PHE A 128 -0.02 10.84 -8.48
N ILE A 129 1.29 10.90 -8.76
CA ILE A 129 1.80 11.00 -10.13
C ILE A 129 2.36 9.64 -10.51
N PRO A 130 1.64 8.84 -11.32
CA PRO A 130 2.09 7.51 -11.69
C PRO A 130 3.35 7.54 -12.57
N PRO A 131 4.12 6.45 -12.64
CA PRO A 131 5.38 6.43 -13.37
C PRO A 131 5.28 6.90 -14.82
N TRP A 132 4.21 6.55 -15.52
CA TRP A 132 4.04 6.94 -16.93
C TRP A 132 3.67 8.41 -17.14
N CYS A 133 3.41 9.14 -16.05
CA CYS A 133 3.14 10.58 -16.10
C CYS A 133 4.32 11.43 -15.62
N ARG A 134 5.42 10.79 -15.19
CA ARG A 134 6.57 11.50 -14.65
C ARG A 134 7.44 12.03 -15.77
N SER A 135 7.92 13.27 -15.60
CA SER A 135 8.82 13.89 -16.56
C SER A 135 10.18 13.21 -16.56
N GLU A 136 10.78 13.07 -17.75
CA GLU A 136 12.16 12.61 -17.88
C GLU A 136 13.16 13.57 -17.24
N ARG A 137 12.77 14.84 -17.07
CA ARG A 137 13.61 15.84 -16.39
C ARG A 137 13.65 15.65 -14.89
N THR A 138 12.87 14.76 -14.37
CA THR A 138 12.84 14.51 -12.92
C THR A 138 14.24 14.14 -12.47
N PRO A 139 14.79 14.88 -11.53
CA PRO A 139 16.13 14.61 -11.02
C PRO A 139 16.22 13.29 -10.31
#